data_a9055a3f3ef557ef5a989acfa367c623
#
_entry.id   a9055a3f3ef557ef5a989acfa367c623
#
_cell.length_a   1.000
_cell.length_b   1.000
_cell.length_c   1.000
_cell.angle_alpha   90.00
_cell.angle_beta   90.00
_cell.angle_gamma   90.00
#
_symmetry.space_group_name_H-M   'P 1'
#
loop_
_entity.id
_entity.type
_entity.pdbx_description
1 polymer ?
#
loop_
_entity_poly.entity_id
_entity_poly.type
_entity_poly.pdbx_seq_one_letter_code
_entity_poly.pdbx_strand_id
1 'polypeptide(L)'
;MSMIIFDIETNALKIDDITKIHCCALSNGGDTVLYTDPDEWLPILENAEVIVGHNIIQYDLVAIKHLYPKFNPKGKVIDTLIVARMLRSNILDIDFKKKWRDMPMQMYGRHSLEAYGYRLHLNKKHADLQDFSVLSKELEERCKCDVDVTVKLWNRLQPEANAIPYAVDLEMRFATLISKQERSGFAFDVKGALELEAMIAEKLNTLDERLRQRFPFIDGGIFTPKRDNQSRGYIASC
;
A
#
# COMPACT_ATOMS: atom_id res chain seq x y z
N MET A 1 0.77 -29.69 -6.62
CA MET A 1 0.94 -28.54 -5.71
C MET A 1 -0.24 -27.62 -5.87
N SER A 2 -1.03 -27.44 -4.80
CA SER A 2 -2.15 -26.49 -4.80
C SER A 2 -1.61 -25.09 -4.52
N MET A 3 -1.54 -24.25 -5.56
CA MET A 3 -1.19 -22.84 -5.44
C MET A 3 -2.47 -22.02 -5.54
N ILE A 4 -2.66 -21.13 -4.59
CA ILE A 4 -3.78 -20.19 -4.57
C ILE A 4 -3.25 -18.76 -4.59
N ILE A 5 -3.73 -17.99 -5.55
CA ILE A 5 -3.47 -16.54 -5.65
C ILE A 5 -4.70 -15.84 -5.10
N PHE A 6 -4.52 -14.85 -4.23
CA PHE A 6 -5.64 -14.20 -3.54
C PHE A 6 -5.42 -12.72 -3.29
N ASP A 7 -6.53 -12.04 -3.06
CA ASP A 7 -6.62 -10.66 -2.62
C ASP A 7 -7.89 -10.50 -1.76
N ILE A 8 -7.91 -9.57 -0.81
CA ILE A 8 -9.07 -9.26 0.02
C ILE A 8 -9.44 -7.80 -0.04
N GLU A 9 -10.72 -7.49 0.15
CA GLU A 9 -11.19 -6.13 0.37
C GLU A 9 -11.77 -5.98 1.77
N THR A 10 -11.38 -4.90 2.46
CA THR A 10 -11.75 -4.64 3.85
C THR A 10 -12.49 -3.32 3.97
N ASN A 11 -13.20 -3.11 5.09
CA ASN A 11 -13.92 -1.88 5.35
C ASN A 11 -13.05 -0.71 5.83
N ALA A 12 -11.76 -0.91 6.03
CA ALA A 12 -10.81 0.13 6.44
C ALA A 12 -9.39 -0.19 5.97
N LEU A 13 -8.57 0.84 5.77
CA LEU A 13 -7.17 0.67 5.37
C LEU A 13 -6.24 0.39 6.56
N LYS A 14 -6.58 0.91 7.72
CA LYS A 14 -5.76 0.77 8.92
C LYS A 14 -6.18 -0.49 9.67
N ILE A 15 -5.25 -1.36 9.98
CA ILE A 15 -5.53 -2.68 10.57
C ILE A 15 -6.40 -2.60 11.82
N ASP A 16 -6.10 -1.66 12.72
CA ASP A 16 -6.83 -1.49 13.98
C ASP A 16 -8.29 -1.02 13.77
N ASP A 17 -8.60 -0.42 12.63
CA ASP A 17 -9.93 0.07 12.27
C ASP A 17 -10.73 -0.97 11.46
N ILE A 18 -10.10 -2.09 11.06
CA ILE A 18 -10.76 -3.16 10.30
C ILE A 18 -11.70 -3.93 11.22
N THR A 19 -12.97 -3.94 10.87
CA THR A 19 -14.01 -4.73 11.56
C THR A 19 -14.64 -5.78 10.67
N LYS A 20 -14.36 -5.73 9.34
CA LYS A 20 -14.93 -6.64 8.36
C LYS A 20 -14.03 -6.82 7.15
N ILE A 21 -13.89 -8.05 6.69
CA ILE A 21 -13.44 -8.38 5.32
C ILE A 21 -14.71 -8.55 4.50
N HIS A 22 -14.84 -7.74 3.45
CA HIS A 22 -16.02 -7.74 2.59
C HIS A 22 -16.06 -8.94 1.66
N CYS A 23 -14.94 -9.24 1.04
CA CYS A 23 -14.79 -10.36 0.12
C CYS A 23 -13.33 -10.79 0.00
N CYS A 24 -13.14 -11.99 -0.51
CA CYS A 24 -11.87 -12.57 -0.90
C CYS A 24 -12.00 -13.12 -2.32
N ALA A 25 -11.13 -12.69 -3.22
CA ALA A 25 -11.02 -13.26 -4.54
C ALA A 25 -9.88 -14.29 -4.56
N LEU A 26 -10.13 -15.46 -5.14
CA LEU A 26 -9.19 -16.57 -5.23
C LEU A 26 -9.04 -17.05 -6.67
N SER A 27 -7.82 -17.41 -7.08
CA SER A 27 -7.53 -18.10 -8.33
C SER A 27 -6.49 -19.20 -8.11
N ASN A 28 -6.70 -20.35 -8.72
CA ASN A 28 -5.70 -21.43 -8.80
C ASN A 28 -4.88 -21.39 -10.10
N GLY A 29 -4.92 -20.28 -10.82
CA GLY A 29 -4.31 -20.08 -12.15
C GLY A 29 -5.31 -20.19 -13.30
N GLY A 30 -6.58 -20.54 -13.01
CA GLY A 30 -7.73 -20.48 -13.92
C GLY A 30 -8.58 -19.22 -13.65
N ASP A 31 -9.90 -19.39 -13.69
CA ASP A 31 -10.84 -18.31 -13.43
C ASP A 31 -10.75 -17.82 -11.97
N THR A 32 -10.97 -16.53 -11.80
CA THR A 32 -11.00 -15.91 -10.47
C THR A 32 -12.41 -15.98 -9.87
N VAL A 33 -12.51 -16.60 -8.70
CA VAL A 33 -13.76 -16.77 -7.95
C VAL A 33 -13.77 -15.82 -6.76
N LEU A 34 -14.90 -15.15 -6.54
CA LEU A 34 -15.11 -14.26 -5.41
C LEU A 34 -15.93 -14.98 -4.31
N TYR A 35 -15.50 -14.82 -3.09
CA TYR A 35 -16.16 -15.34 -1.88
C TYR A 35 -16.47 -14.17 -0.94
N THR A 36 -17.64 -14.22 -0.31
CA THR A 36 -18.06 -13.25 0.71
C THR A 36 -18.19 -13.88 2.09
N ASP A 37 -18.27 -15.21 2.15
CA ASP A 37 -18.33 -15.97 3.40
C ASP A 37 -16.93 -16.46 3.81
N PRO A 38 -16.40 -16.02 4.96
CA PRO A 38 -15.09 -16.45 5.46
C PRO A 38 -14.99 -17.96 5.69
N ASP A 39 -16.07 -18.63 6.01
CA ASP A 39 -16.08 -20.08 6.25
C ASP A 39 -15.81 -20.87 4.96
N GLU A 40 -16.02 -20.26 3.79
CA GLU A 40 -15.73 -20.87 2.50
C GLU A 40 -14.25 -20.70 2.08
N TRP A 41 -13.66 -19.50 2.23
CA TRP A 41 -12.35 -19.21 1.68
C TRP A 41 -11.18 -19.38 2.68
N LEU A 42 -11.40 -19.20 4.00
CA LEU A 42 -10.33 -19.39 4.99
C LEU A 42 -9.73 -20.81 4.93
N PRO A 43 -10.54 -21.90 4.87
CA PRO A 43 -9.98 -23.25 4.76
C PRO A 43 -9.19 -23.48 3.47
N ILE A 44 -9.57 -22.80 2.37
CA ILE A 44 -8.84 -22.90 1.10
C ILE A 44 -7.44 -22.34 1.26
N LEU A 45 -7.31 -21.14 1.87
CA LEU A 45 -5.99 -20.52 2.10
C LEU A 45 -5.17 -21.31 3.13
N GLU A 46 -5.79 -21.84 4.18
CA GLU A 46 -5.07 -22.61 5.21
C GLU A 46 -4.48 -23.93 4.69
N ASN A 47 -5.17 -24.57 3.75
CA ASN A 47 -4.77 -25.87 3.22
C ASN A 47 -4.00 -25.80 1.89
N ALA A 48 -3.84 -24.62 1.30
CA ALA A 48 -3.01 -24.43 0.13
C ALA A 48 -1.55 -24.73 0.42
N GLU A 49 -0.84 -25.41 -0.50
CA GLU A 49 0.61 -25.64 -0.38
C GLU A 49 1.41 -24.36 -0.62
N VAL A 50 0.89 -23.46 -1.45
CA VAL A 50 1.47 -22.14 -1.71
C VAL A 50 0.33 -21.12 -1.79
N ILE A 51 0.44 -20.05 -1.03
CA ILE A 51 -0.40 -18.85 -1.18
C ILE A 51 0.42 -17.70 -1.74
N VAL A 52 -0.15 -17.03 -2.73
CA VAL A 52 0.48 -15.93 -3.46
C VAL A 52 -0.45 -14.71 -3.42
N GLY A 53 0.10 -13.54 -3.25
CA GLY A 53 -0.64 -12.29 -3.37
C GLY A 53 0.30 -11.10 -3.50
N HIS A 54 -0.23 -9.91 -3.55
CA HIS A 54 0.57 -8.70 -3.72
C HIS A 54 0.49 -7.82 -2.47
N ASN A 55 1.61 -7.65 -1.77
CA ASN A 55 1.70 -6.95 -0.49
C ASN A 55 0.96 -7.67 0.66
N ILE A 56 0.72 -8.97 0.52
CA ILE A 56 -0.07 -9.75 1.48
C ILE A 56 0.59 -9.90 2.86
N ILE A 57 1.93 -9.86 2.92
CA ILE A 57 2.67 -9.97 4.20
C ILE A 57 2.45 -8.72 5.06
N GLN A 58 2.31 -7.57 4.44
CA GLN A 58 2.10 -6.31 5.16
C GLN A 58 0.63 -6.04 5.47
N TYR A 59 -0.29 -6.52 4.63
CA TYR A 59 -1.69 -6.15 4.75
C TYR A 59 -2.62 -7.36 4.89
N ASP A 60 -2.87 -8.13 3.84
CA ASP A 60 -3.94 -9.13 3.80
C ASP A 60 -3.84 -10.17 4.91
N LEU A 61 -2.67 -10.80 5.07
CA LEU A 61 -2.47 -11.81 6.12
C LEU A 61 -2.59 -11.23 7.53
N VAL A 62 -2.26 -9.95 7.69
CA VAL A 62 -2.40 -9.25 8.97
C VAL A 62 -3.86 -8.94 9.24
N ALA A 63 -4.59 -8.43 8.23
CA ALA A 63 -6.03 -8.15 8.34
C ALA A 63 -6.84 -9.43 8.62
N ILE A 64 -6.53 -10.52 7.91
CA ILE A 64 -7.16 -11.82 8.16
C ILE A 64 -6.88 -12.27 9.60
N LYS A 65 -5.63 -12.21 10.05
CA LYS A 65 -5.27 -12.65 11.39
C LYS A 65 -5.83 -11.75 12.50
N HIS A 66 -6.06 -10.47 12.21
CA HIS A 66 -6.71 -9.53 13.13
C HIS A 66 -8.15 -9.95 13.41
N LEU A 67 -8.93 -10.29 12.39
CA LEU A 67 -10.32 -10.73 12.54
C LEU A 67 -10.45 -12.21 12.86
N TYR A 68 -9.57 -13.05 12.36
CA TYR A 68 -9.55 -14.50 12.54
C TYR A 68 -8.24 -14.96 13.18
N PRO A 69 -8.06 -14.79 14.52
CA PRO A 69 -6.78 -15.06 15.20
C PRO A 69 -6.28 -16.51 15.08
N LYS A 70 -7.20 -17.45 14.82
CA LYS A 70 -6.88 -18.88 14.63
C LYS A 70 -6.36 -19.19 13.22
N PHE A 71 -6.53 -18.27 12.27
CA PHE A 71 -6.05 -18.45 10.89
C PHE A 71 -4.53 -18.73 10.88
N ASN A 72 -4.16 -19.83 10.28
CA ASN A 72 -2.76 -20.29 10.23
C ASN A 72 -2.48 -21.05 8.94
N PRO A 73 -2.10 -20.36 7.86
CA PRO A 73 -1.78 -21.01 6.59
C PRO A 73 -0.57 -21.95 6.77
N LYS A 74 -0.71 -23.18 6.28
CA LYS A 74 0.32 -24.24 6.40
C LYS A 74 1.35 -24.18 5.28
N GLY A 75 0.97 -23.57 4.17
CA GLY A 75 1.78 -23.52 2.97
C GLY A 75 2.79 -22.38 2.93
N LYS A 76 3.57 -22.36 1.86
CA LYS A 76 4.53 -21.29 1.60
C LYS A 76 3.80 -20.01 1.24
N VAL A 77 4.22 -18.90 1.82
CA VAL A 77 3.73 -17.54 1.50
C VAL A 77 4.66 -16.90 0.48
N ILE A 78 4.10 -16.38 -0.61
CA ILE A 78 4.81 -15.62 -1.65
C ILE A 78 4.15 -14.27 -1.81
N ASP A 79 4.90 -13.21 -1.56
CA ASP A 79 4.46 -11.84 -1.80
C ASP A 79 5.08 -11.32 -3.10
N THR A 80 4.24 -11.09 -4.11
CA THR A 80 4.69 -10.67 -5.44
C THR A 80 5.28 -9.26 -5.44
N LEU A 81 4.93 -8.38 -4.49
CA LEU A 81 5.56 -7.08 -4.35
C LEU A 81 7.05 -7.22 -4.00
N ILE A 82 7.37 -8.13 -3.07
CA ILE A 82 8.75 -8.39 -2.63
C ILE A 82 9.55 -9.01 -3.78
N VAL A 83 9.01 -10.06 -4.40
CA VAL A 83 9.65 -10.70 -5.55
C VAL A 83 9.89 -9.70 -6.69
N ALA A 84 8.89 -8.87 -6.98
CA ALA A 84 9.00 -7.87 -8.03
C ALA A 84 10.08 -6.82 -7.73
N ARG A 85 10.16 -6.33 -6.51
CA ARG A 85 11.22 -5.39 -6.09
C ARG A 85 12.62 -6.01 -6.21
N MET A 86 12.75 -7.26 -5.83
CA MET A 86 14.01 -8.01 -5.92
C MET A 86 14.45 -8.24 -7.38
N LEU A 87 13.54 -8.71 -8.23
CA LEU A 87 13.84 -9.06 -9.62
C LEU A 87 13.83 -7.87 -10.60
N ARG A 88 13.23 -6.76 -10.23
CA ARG A 88 12.99 -5.58 -11.09
C ARG A 88 13.42 -4.29 -10.38
N SER A 89 14.58 -4.30 -9.73
CA SER A 89 15.14 -3.13 -9.04
C SER A 89 15.35 -1.92 -9.97
N ASN A 90 15.51 -2.16 -11.27
CA ASN A 90 15.67 -1.15 -12.32
C ASN A 90 14.37 -0.83 -13.07
N ILE A 91 13.21 -1.07 -12.48
CA ILE A 91 11.90 -0.90 -13.15
C ILE A 91 11.67 0.52 -13.67
N LEU A 92 12.21 1.53 -12.99
CA LEU A 92 12.14 2.93 -13.43
C LEU A 92 12.78 3.14 -14.80
N ASP A 93 13.98 2.60 -15.00
CA ASP A 93 14.71 2.69 -16.28
C ASP A 93 13.96 1.95 -17.41
N ILE A 94 13.34 0.81 -17.04
CA ILE A 94 12.51 0.04 -17.97
C ILE A 94 11.30 0.87 -18.40
N ASP A 95 10.61 1.52 -17.47
CA ASP A 95 9.44 2.35 -17.74
C ASP A 95 9.78 3.52 -18.66
N PHE A 96 10.90 4.24 -18.42
CA PHE A 96 11.34 5.32 -19.29
C PHE A 96 11.71 4.85 -20.69
N LYS A 97 12.26 3.65 -20.85
CA LYS A 97 12.58 3.07 -22.17
C LYS A 97 11.32 2.61 -22.91
N LYS A 98 10.38 1.97 -22.20
CA LYS A 98 9.18 1.38 -22.80
C LYS A 98 8.11 2.41 -23.11
N LYS A 99 7.99 3.47 -22.32
CA LYS A 99 6.95 4.51 -22.46
C LYS A 99 5.57 3.86 -22.61
N TRP A 100 5.14 3.16 -21.56
CA TRP A 100 3.90 2.39 -21.57
C TRP A 100 2.70 3.27 -21.96
N ARG A 101 1.89 2.77 -22.86
CA ARG A 101 0.68 3.47 -23.31
C ARG A 101 -0.24 3.71 -22.11
N ASP A 102 -0.75 4.93 -22.01
CA ASP A 102 -1.73 5.37 -21.00
C ASP A 102 -1.26 5.29 -19.53
N MET A 103 -0.01 4.90 -19.26
CA MET A 103 0.55 4.87 -17.91
C MET A 103 1.00 6.27 -17.47
N PRO A 104 0.42 6.84 -16.38
CA PRO A 104 0.85 8.13 -15.86
C PRO A 104 2.30 8.10 -15.39
N MET A 105 3.06 9.19 -15.63
CA MET A 105 4.48 9.27 -15.23
C MET A 105 4.69 9.08 -13.72
N GLN A 106 3.73 9.45 -12.90
CA GLN A 106 3.77 9.24 -11.45
C GLN A 106 3.75 7.76 -11.03
N MET A 107 3.37 6.86 -11.94
CA MET A 107 3.40 5.41 -11.73
C MET A 107 4.73 4.78 -12.14
N TYR A 108 5.62 5.52 -12.82
CA TYR A 108 6.92 5.01 -13.24
C TYR A 108 7.78 4.68 -12.01
N GLY A 109 8.44 3.55 -12.05
CA GLY A 109 9.25 3.05 -10.94
C GLY A 109 8.45 2.41 -9.79
N ARG A 110 7.12 2.50 -9.80
CA ARG A 110 6.28 1.90 -8.74
C ARG A 110 6.05 0.42 -8.99
N HIS A 111 5.97 -0.33 -7.89
CA HIS A 111 5.64 -1.76 -7.89
C HIS A 111 4.20 -2.03 -7.41
N SER A 112 3.31 -1.04 -7.44
CA SER A 112 1.88 -1.25 -7.11
C SER A 112 1.17 -2.10 -8.16
N LEU A 113 0.09 -2.79 -7.79
CA LEU A 113 -0.75 -3.54 -8.73
C LEU A 113 -1.28 -2.66 -9.84
N GLU A 114 -1.64 -1.41 -9.55
CA GLU A 114 -2.06 -0.44 -10.55
C GLU A 114 -0.96 -0.22 -11.62
N ALA A 115 0.29 0.01 -11.20
CA ALA A 115 1.41 0.16 -12.14
C ALA A 115 1.64 -1.12 -12.96
N TYR A 116 1.46 -2.30 -12.35
CA TYR A 116 1.51 -3.56 -13.07
C TYR A 116 0.31 -3.77 -14.00
N GLY A 117 -0.86 -3.25 -13.67
CA GLY A 117 -2.01 -3.25 -14.57
C GLY A 117 -1.68 -2.60 -15.93
N TYR A 118 -1.03 -1.43 -15.92
CA TYR A 118 -0.54 -0.79 -17.16
C TYR A 118 0.51 -1.63 -17.89
N ARG A 119 1.52 -2.16 -17.17
CA ARG A 119 2.61 -2.96 -17.76
C ARG A 119 2.14 -4.30 -18.34
N LEU A 120 1.05 -4.84 -17.80
CA LEU A 120 0.46 -6.11 -18.20
C LEU A 120 -0.73 -5.96 -19.14
N HIS A 121 -1.06 -4.72 -19.52
CA HIS A 121 -2.22 -4.38 -20.36
C HIS A 121 -3.55 -4.90 -19.78
N LEU A 122 -3.68 -4.85 -18.46
CA LEU A 122 -4.90 -5.07 -17.72
C LEU A 122 -5.37 -3.73 -17.16
N ASN A 123 -6.23 -3.03 -17.89
CA ASN A 123 -6.72 -1.73 -17.47
C ASN A 123 -7.59 -1.85 -16.21
N LYS A 124 -7.13 -1.29 -15.10
CA LYS A 124 -7.97 -1.08 -13.93
C LYS A 124 -8.97 0.03 -14.22
N LYS A 125 -10.26 -0.32 -14.31
CA LYS A 125 -11.34 0.65 -14.48
C LYS A 125 -11.81 1.31 -13.18
N HIS A 126 -11.26 0.94 -12.02
CA HIS A 126 -11.82 1.24 -10.70
C HIS A 126 -10.87 1.98 -9.76
N ALA A 127 -9.98 2.86 -10.29
CA ALA A 127 -9.00 3.59 -9.49
C ALA A 127 -9.61 4.63 -8.52
N ASP A 128 -10.88 5.01 -8.69
CA ASP A 128 -11.49 6.14 -8.00
C ASP A 128 -12.49 5.75 -6.88
N LEU A 129 -12.46 4.50 -6.41
CA LEU A 129 -13.28 4.09 -5.26
C LEU A 129 -12.82 4.84 -4.00
N GLN A 130 -13.70 5.69 -3.47
CA GLN A 130 -13.44 6.48 -2.26
C GLN A 130 -14.11 5.89 -1.01
N ASP A 131 -15.13 5.05 -1.16
CA ASP A 131 -15.86 4.46 -0.04
C ASP A 131 -15.64 2.94 0.01
N PHE A 132 -14.93 2.51 1.05
CA PHE A 132 -14.67 1.10 1.37
C PHE A 132 -15.57 0.59 2.50
N SER A 133 -16.48 1.38 3.02
CA SER A 133 -17.32 1.00 4.17
C SER A 133 -18.35 -0.07 3.83
N VAL A 134 -18.76 -0.14 2.56
CA VAL A 134 -19.81 -1.06 2.07
C VAL A 134 -19.30 -1.85 0.86
N LEU A 135 -19.63 -3.14 0.81
CA LEU A 135 -19.38 -3.97 -0.36
C LEU A 135 -20.23 -3.50 -1.55
N SER A 136 -19.58 -2.94 -2.56
CA SER A 136 -20.21 -2.56 -3.83
C SER A 136 -19.79 -3.53 -4.94
N LYS A 137 -20.54 -3.54 -6.05
CA LYS A 137 -20.15 -4.33 -7.23
C LYS A 137 -18.81 -3.90 -7.80
N GLU A 138 -18.52 -2.61 -7.74
CA GLU A 138 -17.24 -2.05 -8.17
C GLU A 138 -16.09 -2.57 -7.31
N LEU A 139 -16.32 -2.73 -5.99
CA LEU A 139 -15.32 -3.28 -5.07
C LEU A 139 -15.09 -4.78 -5.33
N GLU A 140 -16.16 -5.54 -5.61
CA GLU A 140 -16.07 -6.96 -6.01
C GLU A 140 -15.28 -7.14 -7.31
N GLU A 141 -15.57 -6.30 -8.34
CA GLU A 141 -14.87 -6.32 -9.61
C GLU A 141 -13.39 -5.92 -9.44
N ARG A 142 -13.11 -4.98 -8.55
CA ARG A 142 -11.75 -4.56 -8.21
C ARG A 142 -10.96 -5.72 -7.59
N CYS A 143 -11.51 -6.38 -6.57
CA CYS A 143 -10.88 -7.52 -5.92
C CYS A 143 -10.52 -8.63 -6.94
N LYS A 144 -11.44 -8.97 -7.84
CA LYS A 144 -11.17 -9.92 -8.92
C LYS A 144 -10.06 -9.45 -9.86
N CYS A 145 -10.12 -8.18 -10.28
CA CYS A 145 -9.12 -7.59 -11.17
C CYS A 145 -7.73 -7.59 -10.53
N ASP A 146 -7.62 -7.35 -9.22
CA ASP A 146 -6.35 -7.37 -8.50
C ASP A 146 -5.75 -8.77 -8.45
N VAL A 147 -6.57 -9.81 -8.29
CA VAL A 147 -6.14 -11.21 -8.44
C VAL A 147 -5.69 -11.49 -9.87
N ASP A 148 -6.44 -11.08 -10.90
CA ASP A 148 -6.07 -11.32 -12.31
C ASP A 148 -4.73 -10.65 -12.67
N VAL A 149 -4.49 -9.43 -12.18
CA VAL A 149 -3.19 -8.74 -12.33
C VAL A 149 -2.09 -9.53 -11.61
N THR A 150 -2.37 -10.01 -10.40
CA THR A 150 -1.41 -10.78 -9.59
C THR A 150 -1.08 -12.12 -10.24
N VAL A 151 -2.06 -12.82 -10.82
CA VAL A 151 -1.85 -14.05 -11.61
C VAL A 151 -0.89 -13.80 -12.77
N LYS A 152 -1.13 -12.77 -13.58
CA LYS A 152 -0.25 -12.43 -14.72
C LYS A 152 1.13 -11.99 -14.26
N LEU A 153 1.21 -11.22 -13.17
CA LEU A 153 2.47 -10.80 -12.59
C LEU A 153 3.27 -12.00 -12.11
N TRP A 154 2.65 -12.88 -11.33
CA TRP A 154 3.30 -14.07 -10.81
C TRP A 154 3.79 -15.00 -11.92
N ASN A 155 2.99 -15.25 -12.94
CA ASN A 155 3.38 -16.04 -14.10
C ASN A 155 4.64 -15.50 -14.81
N ARG A 156 4.88 -14.18 -14.76
CA ARG A 156 6.11 -13.56 -15.28
C ARG A 156 7.30 -13.68 -14.35
N LEU A 157 7.07 -13.58 -13.03
CA LEU A 157 8.14 -13.57 -12.03
C LEU A 157 8.58 -14.98 -11.63
N GLN A 158 7.65 -15.95 -11.64
CA GLN A 158 7.84 -17.29 -11.12
C GLN A 158 9.06 -18.03 -11.71
N PRO A 159 9.35 -18.01 -13.05
CA PRO A 159 10.51 -18.71 -13.57
C PRO A 159 11.84 -18.20 -13.01
N GLU A 160 11.98 -16.87 -12.87
CA GLU A 160 13.17 -16.25 -12.30
C GLU A 160 13.24 -16.46 -10.78
N ALA A 161 12.11 -16.34 -10.08
CA ALA A 161 12.01 -16.61 -8.65
C ALA A 161 12.37 -18.05 -8.30
N ASN A 162 11.95 -19.01 -9.11
CA ASN A 162 12.28 -20.43 -8.95
C ASN A 162 13.76 -20.74 -9.20
N ALA A 163 14.47 -19.90 -9.94
CA ALA A 163 15.91 -20.02 -10.13
C ALA A 163 16.73 -19.58 -8.90
N ILE A 164 16.14 -18.82 -7.99
CA ILE A 164 16.78 -18.28 -6.78
C ILE A 164 15.93 -18.53 -5.51
N PRO A 165 15.51 -19.76 -5.23
CA PRO A 165 14.50 -20.06 -4.21
C PRO A 165 14.94 -19.68 -2.79
N TYR A 166 16.24 -19.79 -2.50
CA TYR A 166 16.80 -19.39 -1.20
C TYR A 166 16.69 -17.88 -0.97
N ALA A 167 17.01 -17.06 -1.96
CA ALA A 167 16.90 -15.61 -1.85
C ALA A 167 15.44 -15.18 -1.67
N VAL A 168 14.53 -15.78 -2.42
CA VAL A 168 13.09 -15.54 -2.26
C VAL A 168 12.61 -15.89 -0.85
N ASP A 169 12.99 -17.07 -0.32
CA ASP A 169 12.61 -17.49 1.02
C ASP A 169 13.17 -16.53 2.10
N LEU A 170 14.41 -16.12 1.96
CA LEU A 170 15.05 -15.17 2.88
C LEU A 170 14.29 -13.84 2.92
N GLU A 171 13.95 -13.29 1.75
CA GLU A 171 13.21 -12.02 1.65
C GLU A 171 11.80 -12.12 2.22
N MET A 172 11.08 -13.24 2.00
CA MET A 172 9.75 -13.46 2.59
C MET A 172 9.81 -13.50 4.13
N ARG A 173 10.80 -14.20 4.68
CA ARG A 173 11.01 -14.29 6.14
C ARG A 173 11.41 -12.94 6.71
N PHE A 174 12.30 -12.21 6.04
CA PHE A 174 12.72 -10.87 6.44
C PHE A 174 11.53 -9.90 6.42
N ALA A 175 10.74 -9.89 5.35
CA ALA A 175 9.54 -9.05 5.26
C ALA A 175 8.53 -9.35 6.37
N THR A 176 8.35 -10.63 6.72
CA THR A 176 7.48 -11.03 7.84
C THR A 176 7.99 -10.48 9.18
N LEU A 177 9.31 -10.46 9.38
CA LEU A 177 9.92 -9.89 10.59
C LEU A 177 9.74 -8.37 10.64
N ILE A 178 10.04 -7.69 9.53
CA ILE A 178 9.87 -6.23 9.41
C ILE A 178 8.41 -5.83 9.62
N SER A 179 7.46 -6.55 9.02
CA SER A 179 6.03 -6.31 9.23
C SER A 179 5.62 -6.38 10.71
N LYS A 180 6.21 -7.31 11.49
CA LYS A 180 5.98 -7.37 12.94
C LYS A 180 6.63 -6.19 13.67
N GLN A 181 7.84 -5.83 13.29
CA GLN A 181 8.57 -4.71 13.90
C GLN A 181 7.85 -3.39 13.66
N GLU A 182 7.38 -3.14 12.46
CA GLU A 182 6.63 -1.92 12.11
C GLU A 182 5.35 -1.78 12.93
N ARG A 183 4.62 -2.88 13.15
CA ARG A 183 3.41 -2.88 13.97
C ARG A 183 3.68 -2.74 15.46
N SER A 184 4.74 -3.35 15.98
CA SER A 184 5.09 -3.21 17.40
C SER A 184 5.66 -1.83 17.72
N GLY A 185 6.24 -1.16 16.72
CA GLY A 185 6.96 0.09 16.91
C GLY A 185 8.16 -0.07 17.84
N PHE A 186 8.62 1.03 18.37
CA PHE A 186 9.66 1.10 19.39
C PHE A 186 9.30 2.13 20.45
N ALA A 187 9.88 1.98 21.64
CA ALA A 187 9.62 2.91 22.74
C ALA A 187 10.09 4.34 22.36
N PHE A 188 9.22 5.31 22.57
CA PHE A 188 9.52 6.70 22.36
C PHE A 188 9.21 7.49 23.64
N ASP A 189 10.15 8.33 24.08
CA ASP A 189 9.96 9.18 25.25
C ASP A 189 9.08 10.38 24.91
N VAL A 190 7.77 10.15 24.96
CA VAL A 190 6.75 11.18 24.66
C VAL A 190 6.88 12.37 25.62
N LYS A 191 7.16 12.10 26.92
CA LYS A 191 7.28 13.14 27.93
C LYS A 191 8.46 14.06 27.63
N GLY A 192 9.64 13.49 27.40
CA GLY A 192 10.84 14.26 27.04
C GLY A 192 10.67 15.02 25.72
N ALA A 193 9.99 14.44 24.75
CA ALA A 193 9.68 15.12 23.49
C ALA A 193 8.77 16.35 23.68
N LEU A 194 7.70 16.24 24.49
CA LEU A 194 6.80 17.35 24.80
C LEU A 194 7.52 18.45 25.62
N GLU A 195 8.38 18.08 26.57
CA GLU A 195 9.19 19.05 27.31
C GLU A 195 10.15 19.81 26.39
N LEU A 196 10.79 19.09 25.45
CA LEU A 196 11.67 19.70 24.43
C LEU A 196 10.89 20.62 23.49
N GLU A 197 9.72 20.21 23.02
CA GLU A 197 8.83 21.03 22.19
C GLU A 197 8.47 22.33 22.88
N ALA A 198 8.02 22.27 24.15
CA ALA A 198 7.68 23.44 24.94
C ALA A 198 8.87 24.42 25.09
N MET A 199 10.06 23.88 25.39
CA MET A 199 11.28 24.69 25.51
C MET A 199 11.69 25.35 24.19
N ILE A 200 11.54 24.65 23.07
CA ILE A 200 11.82 25.20 21.73
C ILE A 200 10.81 26.29 21.39
N ALA A 201 9.51 26.07 21.66
CA ALA A 201 8.46 27.03 21.41
C ALA A 201 8.70 28.33 22.20
N GLU A 202 9.08 28.24 23.48
CA GLU A 202 9.43 29.40 24.30
C GLU A 202 10.61 30.21 23.72
N LYS A 203 11.68 29.49 23.31
CA LYS A 203 12.83 30.12 22.66
C LYS A 203 12.47 30.79 21.34
N LEU A 204 11.62 30.16 20.52
CA LEU A 204 11.15 30.73 19.27
C LEU A 204 10.34 32.01 19.52
N ASN A 205 9.41 32.00 20.49
CA ASN A 205 8.64 33.18 20.86
C ASN A 205 9.54 34.32 21.32
N THR A 206 10.51 34.04 22.19
CA THR A 206 11.49 35.03 22.66
C THR A 206 12.29 35.62 21.51
N LEU A 207 12.73 34.80 20.56
CA LEU A 207 13.45 35.27 19.39
C LEU A 207 12.57 36.10 18.45
N ASP A 208 11.32 35.68 18.24
CA ASP A 208 10.35 36.41 17.43
C ASP A 208 10.05 37.80 17.99
N GLU A 209 9.85 37.88 19.32
CA GLU A 209 9.67 39.17 20.01
C GLU A 209 10.89 40.10 19.84
N ARG A 210 12.11 39.56 20.01
CA ARG A 210 13.34 40.34 19.78
C ARG A 210 13.50 40.78 18.33
N LEU A 211 13.13 39.95 17.37
CA LEU A 211 13.13 40.29 15.96
C LEU A 211 12.11 41.37 15.65
N ARG A 212 10.89 41.27 16.17
CA ARG A 212 9.84 42.29 16.00
C ARG A 212 10.25 43.66 16.61
N GLN A 213 10.93 43.64 17.75
CA GLN A 213 11.46 44.87 18.36
C GLN A 213 12.58 45.48 17.51
N ARG A 214 13.45 44.63 16.95
CA ARG A 214 14.59 45.14 16.14
C ARG A 214 14.19 45.52 14.73
N PHE A 215 13.22 44.81 14.17
CA PHE A 215 12.69 44.99 12.82
C PHE A 215 11.16 45.14 12.89
N PRO A 216 10.66 46.29 13.30
CA PRO A 216 9.21 46.51 13.35
C PRO A 216 8.61 46.38 11.94
N PHE A 217 7.36 45.93 11.89
CA PHE A 217 6.64 45.91 10.64
C PHE A 217 6.51 47.31 10.06
N ILE A 218 6.82 47.47 8.79
CA ILE A 218 6.56 48.68 8.03
C ILE A 218 5.24 48.43 7.30
N ASP A 219 4.25 49.28 7.51
CA ASP A 219 2.98 49.19 6.79
C ASP A 219 3.23 49.37 5.29
N GLY A 220 3.03 48.28 4.55
CA GLY A 220 3.05 48.27 3.10
C GLY A 220 1.69 48.64 2.52
N GLY A 221 1.62 48.97 1.24
CA GLY A 221 0.34 49.15 0.55
C GLY A 221 -0.48 47.85 0.53
N ILE A 222 -1.80 47.99 0.36
CA ILE A 222 -2.71 46.84 0.21
C ILE A 222 -2.31 46.05 -1.02
N PHE A 223 -1.91 44.82 -0.81
CA PHE A 223 -1.64 43.88 -1.90
C PHE A 223 -2.88 43.06 -2.19
N THR A 224 -3.45 43.21 -3.39
CA THR A 224 -4.56 42.38 -3.86
C THR A 224 -4.01 41.36 -4.87
N PRO A 225 -3.98 40.05 -4.53
CA PRO A 225 -3.50 39.04 -5.44
C PRO A 225 -4.43 38.93 -6.66
N LYS A 226 -3.83 38.91 -7.86
CA LYS A 226 -4.57 38.75 -9.13
C LYS A 226 -4.87 37.28 -9.48
N ARG A 227 -4.23 36.34 -8.79
CA ARG A 227 -4.40 34.89 -8.98
C ARG A 227 -4.13 34.19 -7.66
N ASP A 228 -4.83 33.08 -7.47
CA ASP A 228 -4.55 32.19 -6.34
C ASP A 228 -3.11 31.67 -6.40
N ASN A 229 -2.45 31.68 -5.27
CA ASN A 229 -1.12 31.08 -5.12
C ASN A 229 -1.08 30.28 -3.82
N GLN A 230 -1.45 29.00 -3.91
CA GLN A 230 -1.54 28.10 -2.77
C GLN A 230 -0.18 27.92 -2.06
N SER A 231 0.94 27.95 -2.78
CA SER A 231 2.27 27.80 -2.18
C SER A 231 2.69 29.01 -1.33
N ARG A 232 2.06 30.19 -1.54
CA ARG A 232 2.28 31.43 -0.78
C ARG A 232 1.10 31.82 0.09
N GLY A 233 0.04 30.98 0.14
CA GLY A 233 -1.15 31.22 0.96
C GLY A 233 -2.02 32.39 0.50
N TYR A 234 -1.96 32.80 -0.77
CA TYR A 234 -2.78 33.88 -1.32
C TYR A 234 -4.05 33.34 -1.98
N ILE A 235 -5.18 33.96 -1.69
CA ILE A 235 -6.45 33.77 -2.37
C ILE A 235 -6.80 35.07 -3.07
N ALA A 236 -7.04 35.05 -4.37
CA ALA A 236 -7.52 36.24 -5.08
C ALA A 236 -8.94 36.57 -4.63
N SER A 237 -9.18 37.83 -4.31
CA SER A 237 -10.57 38.29 -4.06
C SER A 237 -11.37 38.21 -5.36
N CYS A 238 -12.52 37.55 -5.30
CA CYS A 238 -13.52 37.58 -6.35
C CYS A 238 -14.10 38.99 -6.53
#